data_d35613d2c423b0b9d8f16f0713986da4
#
_entry.id   d35613d2c423b0b9d8f16f0713986da4
#
_cell.length_a   1.000
_cell.length_b   1.000
_cell.length_c   1.000
_cell.angle_alpha   90.00
_cell.angle_beta   90.00
_cell.angle_gamma   90.00
#
_symmetry.space_group_name_H-M   'P 1'
#
loop_
_entity.id
_entity.type
_entity.pdbx_description
1 polymer ?
#
loop_
_entity_poly.entity_id
_entity_poly.type
_entity_poly.pdbx_seq_one_letter_code
_entity_poly.pdbx_strand_id
1 'polypeptide(L)'
;MWKSGASHDTLKDKCEKWGNFMTEIEERIQERQKKNGFMHHNFIEMESVERDRAVFRLTIRPESKNPYGMVHGGAIYTLADNATGTAAHTDGRYYVTQTSALHFLRNQSEGTVRATATVRHRGRSTVLTAVDITGEDGKLIATGEFTFFCVDKDIMDAKVEKK
;
A
#
# COMPACT_ATOMS: atom_id res chain seq x y z
N MET A 1 12.45 -2.15 -49.33
CA MET A 1 12.18 -3.45 -48.69
C MET A 1 12.17 -3.22 -47.16
N TRP A 2 11.01 -2.94 -46.60
CA TRP A 2 10.84 -2.73 -45.15
C TRP A 2 10.54 -4.09 -44.53
N LYS A 3 11.41 -4.55 -43.62
CA LYS A 3 11.14 -5.74 -42.79
C LYS A 3 10.29 -5.31 -41.61
N SER A 4 9.00 -5.57 -41.64
CA SER A 4 8.10 -5.52 -40.50
C SER A 4 8.31 -6.78 -39.65
N GLY A 5 9.10 -6.68 -38.59
CA GLY A 5 9.25 -7.72 -37.59
C GLY A 5 8.64 -7.29 -36.28
N ALA A 6 7.33 -7.00 -36.23
CA ALA A 6 6.61 -6.88 -35.01
C ALA A 6 6.11 -8.27 -34.60
N SER A 7 6.64 -8.83 -33.51
CA SER A 7 6.11 -10.04 -32.90
C SER A 7 4.65 -9.79 -32.50
N HIS A 8 3.73 -10.57 -33.07
CA HIS A 8 2.33 -10.58 -32.64
C HIS A 8 2.24 -11.30 -31.29
N ASP A 9 2.49 -10.57 -30.18
CA ASP A 9 2.09 -11.04 -28.88
C ASP A 9 0.55 -11.11 -28.87
N THR A 10 0.01 -12.31 -28.75
CA THR A 10 -1.43 -12.51 -28.66
C THR A 10 -1.96 -11.90 -27.34
N LEU A 11 -3.23 -11.57 -27.28
CA LEU A 11 -3.86 -11.11 -26.04
C LEU A 11 -3.67 -12.11 -24.90
N LYS A 12 -3.63 -13.41 -25.21
CA LYS A 12 -3.38 -14.49 -24.26
C LYS A 12 -1.96 -14.41 -23.68
N ASP A 13 -0.93 -14.24 -24.53
CA ASP A 13 0.47 -14.11 -24.09
C ASP A 13 0.67 -12.88 -23.22
N LYS A 14 -0.01 -11.78 -23.53
CA LYS A 14 -0.01 -10.58 -22.69
C LYS A 14 -0.66 -10.84 -21.33
N CYS A 15 -1.81 -11.49 -21.27
CA CYS A 15 -2.48 -11.84 -20.01
C CYS A 15 -1.61 -12.75 -19.14
N GLU A 16 -0.95 -13.76 -19.72
CA GLU A 16 -0.05 -14.67 -18.99
C GLU A 16 1.18 -13.92 -18.43
N LYS A 17 1.83 -13.08 -19.24
CA LYS A 17 2.94 -12.22 -18.79
C LYS A 17 2.52 -11.28 -17.64
N TRP A 18 1.34 -10.67 -17.71
CA TRP A 18 0.82 -9.82 -16.65
C TRP A 18 0.49 -10.62 -15.38
N GLY A 19 -0.09 -11.81 -15.52
CA GLY A 19 -0.36 -12.70 -14.39
C GLY A 19 0.93 -13.08 -13.64
N ASN A 20 1.96 -13.53 -14.35
CA ASN A 20 3.25 -13.87 -13.78
C ASN A 20 3.95 -12.66 -13.13
N PHE A 21 3.90 -11.49 -13.77
CA PHE A 21 4.45 -10.25 -13.22
C PHE A 21 3.75 -9.86 -11.91
N MET A 22 2.43 -9.94 -11.83
CA MET A 22 1.70 -9.63 -10.60
C MET A 22 2.04 -10.60 -9.48
N THR A 23 2.15 -11.91 -9.76
CA THR A 23 2.55 -12.91 -8.76
C THR A 23 3.93 -12.59 -8.16
N GLU A 24 4.92 -12.27 -9.00
CA GLU A 24 6.27 -11.88 -8.54
C GLU A 24 6.25 -10.61 -7.68
N ILE A 25 5.46 -9.61 -8.08
CA ILE A 25 5.30 -8.37 -7.30
C ILE A 25 4.64 -8.64 -5.95
N GLU A 26 3.60 -9.47 -5.92
CA GLU A 26 2.89 -9.85 -4.69
C GLU A 26 3.83 -10.56 -3.72
N GLU A 27 4.62 -11.52 -4.18
CA GLU A 27 5.64 -12.21 -3.36
C GLU A 27 6.65 -11.23 -2.77
N ARG A 28 7.17 -10.30 -3.56
CA ARG A 28 8.10 -9.25 -3.09
C ARG A 28 7.46 -8.34 -2.04
N ILE A 29 6.20 -7.96 -2.24
CA ILE A 29 5.45 -7.15 -1.28
C ILE A 29 5.28 -7.94 0.02
N GLN A 30 4.86 -9.20 -0.04
CA GLN A 30 4.69 -10.06 1.14
C GLN A 30 5.99 -10.20 1.94
N GLU A 31 7.12 -10.45 1.27
CA GLU A 31 8.43 -10.54 1.93
C GLU A 31 8.84 -9.22 2.62
N ARG A 32 8.52 -8.07 2.04
CA ARG A 32 8.75 -6.78 2.69
C ARG A 32 7.86 -6.58 3.91
N GLN A 33 6.58 -6.95 3.81
CA GLN A 33 5.64 -6.81 4.92
C GLN A 33 6.05 -7.69 6.11
N LYS A 34 6.58 -8.89 5.90
CA LYS A 34 7.13 -9.74 6.97
C LYS A 34 8.25 -9.05 7.78
N LYS A 35 9.01 -8.17 7.15
CA LYS A 35 10.12 -7.41 7.78
C LYS A 35 9.69 -6.07 8.35
N ASN A 36 8.43 -5.67 8.21
CA ASN A 36 7.92 -4.37 8.68
C ASN A 36 7.54 -4.43 10.17
N GLY A 37 8.55 -4.35 11.04
CA GLY A 37 8.36 -4.41 12.49
C GLY A 37 7.42 -3.34 13.03
N PHE A 38 7.46 -2.11 12.47
CA PHE A 38 6.57 -1.03 12.90
C PHE A 38 5.10 -1.32 12.59
N MET A 39 4.82 -1.92 11.44
CA MET A 39 3.49 -2.38 11.07
C MET A 39 2.99 -3.46 12.03
N HIS A 40 3.80 -4.48 12.30
CA HIS A 40 3.43 -5.58 13.20
C HIS A 40 3.23 -5.11 14.64
N HIS A 41 4.08 -4.19 15.12
CA HIS A 41 3.92 -3.59 16.45
C HIS A 41 2.57 -2.88 16.62
N ASN A 42 2.02 -2.33 15.54
CA ASN A 42 0.72 -1.67 15.53
C ASN A 42 -0.44 -2.62 15.19
N PHE A 43 -0.22 -3.93 15.15
CA PHE A 43 -1.24 -4.95 14.83
C PHE A 43 -1.92 -4.72 13.47
N ILE A 44 -1.11 -4.27 12.51
CA ILE A 44 -1.54 -4.03 11.13
C ILE A 44 -1.15 -5.22 10.28
N GLU A 45 -2.07 -5.70 9.45
CA GLU A 45 -1.89 -6.83 8.56
C GLU A 45 -2.40 -6.50 7.17
N MET A 46 -1.72 -7.02 6.14
CA MET A 46 -2.19 -6.93 4.76
C MET A 46 -3.26 -8.00 4.52
N GLU A 47 -4.44 -7.59 4.04
CA GLU A 47 -5.52 -8.52 3.65
C GLU A 47 -5.45 -8.90 2.17
N SER A 48 -5.20 -7.93 1.30
CA SER A 48 -5.06 -8.19 -0.14
C SER A 48 -4.22 -7.12 -0.83
N VAL A 49 -3.64 -7.51 -1.95
CA VAL A 49 -2.95 -6.60 -2.88
C VAL A 49 -3.30 -6.99 -4.31
N GLU A 50 -3.59 -6.00 -5.12
CA GLU A 50 -3.87 -6.11 -6.55
C GLU A 50 -3.17 -4.95 -7.27
N ARG A 51 -3.16 -4.96 -8.59
CA ARG A 51 -2.61 -3.83 -9.35
C ARG A 51 -3.31 -2.52 -8.95
N ASP A 52 -2.53 -1.54 -8.51
CA ASP A 52 -2.97 -0.20 -8.10
C ASP A 52 -3.94 -0.18 -6.91
N ARG A 53 -4.04 -1.30 -6.16
CA ARG A 53 -4.92 -1.41 -4.99
C ARG A 53 -4.29 -2.26 -3.89
N ALA A 54 -4.53 -1.87 -2.63
CA ALA A 54 -4.18 -2.69 -1.46
C ALA A 54 -5.19 -2.49 -0.33
N VAL A 55 -5.42 -3.56 0.43
CA VAL A 55 -6.29 -3.55 1.61
C VAL A 55 -5.48 -4.02 2.81
N PHE A 56 -5.54 -3.23 3.87
CA PHE A 56 -4.92 -3.52 5.16
C PHE A 56 -5.95 -3.45 6.27
N ARG A 57 -5.73 -4.19 7.34
CA ARG A 57 -6.53 -4.10 8.56
C ARG A 57 -5.66 -3.80 9.77
N LEU A 58 -6.26 -3.18 10.75
CA LEU A 58 -5.73 -2.98 12.09
C LEU A 58 -6.73 -3.54 13.10
N THR A 59 -6.31 -4.50 13.91
CA THR A 59 -7.10 -4.97 15.04
C THR A 59 -6.81 -4.08 16.25
N ILE A 60 -7.85 -3.40 16.76
CA ILE A 60 -7.71 -2.48 17.89
C ILE A 60 -7.41 -3.27 19.15
N ARG A 61 -6.28 -2.94 19.80
CA ARG A 61 -5.81 -3.50 21.05
C ARG A 61 -5.51 -2.38 22.05
N PRO A 62 -5.33 -2.67 23.35
CA PRO A 62 -4.99 -1.64 24.33
C PRO A 62 -3.82 -0.75 23.89
N GLU A 63 -2.78 -1.33 23.27
CA GLU A 63 -1.56 -0.65 22.83
C GLU A 63 -1.79 0.28 21.63
N SER A 64 -2.85 0.05 20.86
CA SER A 64 -3.22 0.92 19.73
C SER A 64 -4.20 2.03 20.10
N LYS A 65 -4.53 2.19 21.39
CA LYS A 65 -5.48 3.19 21.85
C LYS A 65 -4.80 4.47 22.34
N ASN A 66 -5.54 5.57 22.23
CA ASN A 66 -5.20 6.83 22.83
C ASN A 66 -5.69 6.89 24.31
N PRO A 67 -5.35 7.95 25.09
CA PRO A 67 -5.80 8.09 26.48
C PRO A 67 -7.33 8.11 26.68
N TYR A 68 -8.09 8.33 25.61
CA TYR A 68 -9.55 8.32 25.64
C TYR A 68 -10.17 6.92 25.38
N GLY A 69 -9.32 5.88 25.24
CA GLY A 69 -9.78 4.51 24.98
C GLY A 69 -10.17 4.22 23.51
N MET A 70 -9.91 5.15 22.62
CA MET A 70 -10.23 5.04 21.19
C MET A 70 -8.95 4.75 20.38
N VAL A 71 -9.08 4.17 19.18
CA VAL A 71 -7.91 3.93 18.32
C VAL A 71 -7.13 5.23 18.11
N HIS A 72 -5.81 5.13 18.29
CA HIS A 72 -4.93 6.29 18.20
C HIS A 72 -4.82 6.79 16.77
N GLY A 73 -4.87 8.11 16.54
CA GLY A 73 -4.70 8.70 15.22
C GLY A 73 -3.40 8.28 14.52
N GLY A 74 -2.31 8.11 15.28
CA GLY A 74 -1.06 7.58 14.75
C GLY A 74 -1.15 6.14 14.23
N ALA A 75 -1.95 5.27 14.88
CA ALA A 75 -2.20 3.91 14.40
C ALA A 75 -3.02 3.92 13.10
N ILE A 76 -4.04 4.78 13.01
CA ILE A 76 -4.82 5.00 11.78
C ILE A 76 -3.93 5.55 10.66
N TYR A 77 -3.04 6.50 10.97
CA TYR A 77 -2.11 7.03 9.98
C TYR A 77 -1.13 5.95 9.47
N THR A 78 -0.58 5.14 10.37
CA THR A 78 0.30 4.02 10.02
C THR A 78 -0.42 3.01 9.12
N LEU A 79 -1.69 2.71 9.41
CA LEU A 79 -2.53 1.85 8.58
C LEU A 79 -2.71 2.43 7.17
N ALA A 80 -3.00 3.74 7.06
CA ALA A 80 -3.14 4.44 5.79
C ALA A 80 -1.85 4.44 4.97
N ASP A 81 -0.70 4.77 5.60
CA ASP A 81 0.61 4.83 4.93
C ASP A 81 1.04 3.45 4.39
N ASN A 82 0.83 2.38 5.18
CA ASN A 82 1.13 1.02 4.71
C ASN A 82 0.26 0.60 3.52
N ALA A 83 -1.04 0.89 3.56
CA ALA A 83 -1.95 0.55 2.48
C ALA A 83 -1.61 1.32 1.20
N THR A 84 -1.44 2.65 1.29
CA THR A 84 -1.15 3.52 0.15
C THR A 84 0.24 3.25 -0.44
N GLY A 85 1.25 3.08 0.41
CA GLY A 85 2.59 2.71 -0.01
C GLY A 85 2.60 1.37 -0.75
N THR A 86 1.88 0.37 -0.23
CA THR A 86 1.77 -0.94 -0.90
C THR A 86 1.09 -0.82 -2.26
N ALA A 87 -0.03 -0.09 -2.37
CA ALA A 87 -0.68 0.17 -3.64
C ALA A 87 0.26 0.87 -4.65
N ALA A 88 1.07 1.83 -4.18
CA ALA A 88 2.08 2.49 -5.02
C ALA A 88 3.13 1.50 -5.57
N HIS A 89 3.58 0.53 -4.79
CA HIS A 89 4.62 -0.43 -5.17
C HIS A 89 4.16 -1.55 -6.14
N THR A 90 2.87 -1.63 -6.45
CA THR A 90 2.32 -2.69 -7.32
C THR A 90 2.78 -2.65 -8.77
N ASP A 91 3.51 -1.61 -9.18
CA ASP A 91 4.15 -1.54 -10.50
C ASP A 91 5.61 -2.05 -10.51
N GLY A 92 6.10 -2.52 -9.36
CA GLY A 92 7.45 -3.05 -9.19
C GLY A 92 8.53 -2.02 -8.91
N ARG A 93 8.23 -0.73 -8.98
CA ARG A 93 9.17 0.36 -8.66
C ARG A 93 9.24 0.59 -7.14
N TYR A 94 10.26 1.33 -6.71
CA TYR A 94 10.48 1.70 -5.32
C TYR A 94 9.97 3.12 -5.06
N TYR A 95 9.30 3.30 -3.94
CA TYR A 95 8.69 4.57 -3.57
C TYR A 95 8.93 4.90 -2.10
N VAL A 96 9.03 6.19 -1.81
CA VAL A 96 9.02 6.73 -0.46
C VAL A 96 7.90 7.75 -0.34
N THR A 97 7.28 7.83 0.83
CA THR A 97 6.23 8.80 1.11
C THR A 97 6.81 10.21 1.05
N GLN A 98 6.22 11.07 0.24
CA GLN A 98 6.64 12.46 0.07
C GLN A 98 5.76 13.41 0.85
N THR A 99 4.46 13.30 0.67
CA THR A 99 3.45 14.12 1.37
C THR A 99 2.20 13.30 1.63
N SER A 100 1.42 13.72 2.61
CA SER A 100 0.13 13.12 2.90
C SER A 100 -0.81 14.11 3.57
N ALA A 101 -2.11 13.92 3.34
CA ALA A 101 -3.18 14.55 4.08
C ALA A 101 -4.19 13.48 4.47
N LEU A 102 -4.47 13.34 5.76
CA LEU A 102 -5.44 12.39 6.28
C LEU A 102 -6.45 13.13 7.16
N HIS A 103 -7.73 12.96 6.87
CA HIS A 103 -8.85 13.57 7.57
C HIS A 103 -9.51 12.52 8.46
N PHE A 104 -9.52 12.77 9.76
CA PHE A 104 -10.16 11.93 10.76
C PHE A 104 -11.62 12.39 10.95
N LEU A 105 -12.56 11.54 10.63
CA LEU A 105 -13.98 11.84 10.58
C LEU A 105 -14.74 11.23 11.75
N ARG A 106 -14.30 10.05 12.21
CA ARG A 106 -14.92 9.28 13.29
C ARG A 106 -13.87 8.51 14.06
N ASN A 107 -14.28 7.88 15.14
CA ASN A 107 -13.41 7.01 15.91
C ASN A 107 -14.11 5.68 16.26
N GLN A 108 -13.30 4.70 16.69
CA GLN A 108 -13.75 3.38 17.11
C GLN A 108 -12.88 2.93 18.29
N SER A 109 -13.47 2.20 19.25
CA SER A 109 -12.78 1.78 20.47
C SER A 109 -12.37 0.30 20.49
N GLU A 110 -12.97 -0.52 19.62
CA GLU A 110 -12.73 -1.97 19.58
C GLU A 110 -12.98 -2.53 18.19
N GLY A 111 -12.65 -3.81 18.00
CA GLY A 111 -12.83 -4.50 16.71
C GLY A 111 -11.73 -4.18 15.71
N THR A 112 -12.09 -4.12 14.44
CA THR A 112 -11.15 -3.97 13.32
C THR A 112 -11.48 -2.75 12.49
N VAL A 113 -10.45 -2.01 12.06
CA VAL A 113 -10.55 -0.96 11.04
C VAL A 113 -9.78 -1.38 9.79
N ARG A 114 -10.30 -1.05 8.62
CA ARG A 114 -9.72 -1.41 7.31
C ARG A 114 -9.41 -0.19 6.49
N ALA A 115 -8.20 -0.17 5.91
CA ALA A 115 -7.79 0.81 4.92
C ALA A 115 -7.83 0.19 3.53
N THR A 116 -8.59 0.79 2.63
CA THR A 116 -8.59 0.46 1.21
C THR A 116 -7.91 1.59 0.44
N ALA A 117 -6.74 1.31 -0.10
CA ALA A 117 -5.95 2.26 -0.87
C ALA A 117 -6.03 1.96 -2.37
N THR A 118 -6.09 3.03 -3.18
CA THR A 118 -6.08 2.95 -4.64
C THR A 118 -5.16 3.99 -5.24
N VAL A 119 -4.46 3.65 -6.31
CA VAL A 119 -3.69 4.62 -7.10
C VAL A 119 -4.65 5.48 -7.92
N ARG A 120 -4.55 6.80 -7.78
CA ARG A 120 -5.33 7.78 -8.55
C ARG A 120 -4.58 8.28 -9.77
N HIS A 121 -3.28 8.43 -9.64
CA HIS A 121 -2.40 8.85 -10.73
C HIS A 121 -1.02 8.25 -10.55
N ARG A 122 -0.46 7.76 -11.63
CA ARG A 122 0.89 7.20 -11.68
C ARG A 122 1.71 7.90 -12.73
N GLY A 123 2.57 8.81 -12.31
CA GLY A 123 3.50 9.54 -13.16
C GLY A 123 4.86 8.85 -13.31
N ARG A 124 5.79 9.54 -13.95
CA ARG A 124 7.17 9.06 -14.11
C ARG A 124 7.92 9.00 -12.78
N SER A 125 7.79 10.03 -11.96
CA SER A 125 8.54 10.18 -10.70
C SER A 125 7.65 10.21 -9.45
N THR A 126 6.34 10.37 -9.60
CA THR A 126 5.42 10.47 -8.48
C THR A 126 4.18 9.60 -8.70
N VAL A 127 3.60 9.14 -7.59
CA VAL A 127 2.33 8.42 -7.57
C VAL A 127 1.42 9.09 -6.55
N LEU A 128 0.20 9.42 -6.95
CA LEU A 128 -0.86 9.86 -6.05
C LEU A 128 -1.77 8.67 -5.74
N THR A 129 -1.99 8.42 -4.47
CA THR A 129 -2.92 7.40 -3.96
C THR A 129 -4.00 8.05 -3.12
N ALA A 130 -5.17 7.45 -3.09
CA ALA A 130 -6.22 7.78 -2.14
C ALA A 130 -6.48 6.59 -1.22
N VAL A 131 -6.93 6.85 0.01
CA VAL A 131 -7.27 5.84 0.99
C VAL A 131 -8.56 6.19 1.72
N ASP A 132 -9.43 5.20 1.85
CA ASP A 132 -10.57 5.22 2.73
C ASP A 132 -10.37 4.21 3.86
N ILE A 133 -10.61 4.65 5.10
CA ILE A 133 -10.53 3.79 6.28
C ILE A 133 -11.92 3.65 6.86
N THR A 134 -12.38 2.41 6.96
CA THR A 134 -13.72 2.07 7.44
C THR A 134 -13.66 1.24 8.73
N GLY A 135 -14.67 1.40 9.58
CA GLY A 135 -14.89 0.55 10.74
C GLY A 135 -15.60 -0.75 10.41
N GLU A 136 -15.86 -1.58 11.41
CA GLU A 136 -16.61 -2.84 11.24
C GLU A 136 -18.04 -2.62 10.75
N ASP A 137 -18.65 -1.47 11.08
CA ASP A 137 -19.98 -1.08 10.59
C ASP A 137 -19.96 -0.56 9.14
N GLY A 138 -18.82 -0.62 8.45
CA GLY A 138 -18.63 -0.15 7.09
C GLY A 138 -18.60 1.38 6.95
N LYS A 139 -18.73 2.13 8.05
CA LYS A 139 -18.73 3.59 7.99
C LYS A 139 -17.32 4.16 7.96
N LEU A 140 -17.16 5.26 7.26
CA LEU A 140 -15.90 5.95 7.07
C LEU A 140 -15.38 6.51 8.40
N ILE A 141 -14.16 6.13 8.78
CA ILE A 141 -13.42 6.61 9.96
C ILE A 141 -12.45 7.73 9.56
N ALA A 142 -11.73 7.52 8.47
CA ALA A 142 -10.80 8.50 7.93
C ALA A 142 -10.71 8.35 6.41
N THR A 143 -10.31 9.43 5.74
CA THR A 143 -10.02 9.44 4.30
C THR A 143 -8.85 10.36 4.02
N GLY A 144 -8.11 10.10 2.95
CA GLY A 144 -6.96 10.94 2.62
C GLY A 144 -6.26 10.57 1.33
N GLU A 145 -5.21 11.34 1.07
CA GLU A 145 -4.35 11.17 -0.11
C GLU A 145 -2.88 11.18 0.31
N PHE A 146 -2.09 10.35 -0.36
CA PHE A 146 -0.65 10.25 -0.17
C PHE A 146 0.05 10.38 -1.51
N THR A 147 1.10 11.18 -1.55
CA THR A 147 1.99 11.27 -2.71
C THR A 147 3.29 10.55 -2.40
N PHE A 148 3.70 9.70 -3.30
CA PHE A 148 4.95 8.95 -3.22
C PHE A 148 5.91 9.40 -4.31
N PHE A 149 7.19 9.46 -3.97
CA PHE A 149 8.27 9.74 -4.92
C PHE A 149 8.98 8.44 -5.28
N CYS A 150 9.18 8.22 -6.58
CA CYS A 150 9.90 7.07 -7.11
C CYS A 150 11.41 7.25 -6.85
N VAL A 151 12.01 6.29 -6.16
CA VAL A 151 13.45 6.28 -5.87
C VAL A 151 14.16 5.22 -6.73
N ASP A 152 15.44 5.46 -6.98
CA ASP A 152 16.27 4.53 -7.73
C ASP A 152 16.40 3.19 -6.97
N LYS A 153 16.29 2.08 -7.70
CA LYS A 153 16.42 0.74 -7.17
C LYS A 153 17.78 0.52 -6.51
N ASP A 154 18.85 0.94 -7.16
CA ASP A 154 20.21 0.74 -6.68
C ASP A 154 20.46 1.44 -5.34
N ILE A 155 19.86 2.62 -5.15
CA ILE A 155 19.91 3.35 -3.87
C ILE A 155 19.19 2.56 -2.76
N MET A 156 18.08 1.92 -3.08
CA MET A 156 17.29 1.17 -2.08
C MET A 156 17.94 -0.16 -1.72
N ASP A 157 18.42 -0.91 -2.72
CA ASP A 157 19.06 -2.21 -2.50
C ASP A 157 20.35 -2.04 -1.68
N ALA A 158 21.18 -1.04 -1.97
CA ALA A 158 22.40 -0.72 -1.20
C ALA A 158 22.13 -0.35 0.28
N LYS A 159 20.92 0.12 0.63
CA LYS A 159 20.54 0.39 2.02
C LYS A 159 20.03 -0.85 2.77
N VAL A 160 19.47 -1.82 2.04
CA VAL A 160 18.99 -3.07 2.63
C VAL A 160 20.14 -4.03 2.95
N GLU A 161 21.18 -4.08 2.11
CA GLU A 161 22.36 -4.93 2.30
C GLU A 161 23.27 -4.49 3.45
N LYS A 162 23.18 -3.24 3.91
CA LYS A 162 23.98 -2.68 5.02
C LYS A 162 23.38 -2.89 6.42
N LYS A 163 22.29 -3.60 6.52
CA LYS A 163 21.60 -3.95 7.79
C LYS A 163 21.72 -5.45 8.06
#